data_5bb5bd9fac4b333e389e9e81d70b3203
#
_entry.id   5bb5bd9fac4b333e389e9e81d70b3203
#
_cell.length_a   1.000
_cell.length_b   1.000
_cell.length_c   1.000
_cell.angle_alpha   90.00
_cell.angle_beta   90.00
_cell.angle_gamma   90.00
#
_symmetry.space_group_name_H-M   'P 1'
#
loop_
_entity.id
_entity.type
_entity.pdbx_description
1 polymer ?
#
loop_
_entity_poly.entity_id
_entity_poly.type
_entity_poly.pdbx_seq_one_letter_code
_entity_poly.pdbx_strand_id
1 'polypeptide(L)'
;GSYHFVFEDEKCVVPEGYEEQFNSLPSEYSHLYMAIENRLAAVICIEDPLRDEAAAVVNSLKTAGIKKVVMMTGDSERTASAIAARVGVDEYYSEVLPEDKASFVEKAKAEGHKVIMIGDGINDSPALSAADIGIAISDGAEIAREIADVTIGADNLYEIVTLKVLSNALMKRIHKNCLLYTSDAADDMQCV
;
A
#
# COMPACT_ATOMS: atom_id res chain seq x y z
N GLY A 1 20.16 -8.51 -10.24
CA GLY A 1 19.55 -8.90 -8.97
C GLY A 1 19.27 -7.71 -8.07
N SER A 2 18.59 -7.97 -6.95
CA SER A 2 18.40 -6.98 -5.88
C SER A 2 19.73 -6.68 -5.16
N TYR A 3 19.75 -5.65 -4.32
CA TYR A 3 20.92 -5.31 -3.50
C TYR A 3 21.31 -6.49 -2.60
N HIS A 4 20.33 -7.03 -1.85
CA HIS A 4 20.53 -8.17 -0.95
C HIS A 4 21.16 -9.36 -1.68
N PHE A 5 20.54 -9.78 -2.80
CA PHE A 5 21.05 -10.91 -3.57
C PHE A 5 22.49 -10.71 -4.05
N VAL A 6 22.83 -9.52 -4.59
CA VAL A 6 24.15 -9.28 -5.20
C VAL A 6 25.24 -9.08 -4.14
N PHE A 7 24.95 -8.34 -3.07
CA PHE A 7 25.99 -7.95 -2.09
C PHE A 7 25.98 -8.79 -0.82
N GLU A 8 24.85 -9.31 -0.40
CA GLU A 8 24.75 -10.08 0.83
C GLU A 8 24.82 -11.60 0.58
N ASP A 9 24.10 -12.11 -0.42
CA ASP A 9 24.11 -13.54 -0.75
C ASP A 9 25.35 -13.90 -1.60
N GLU A 10 25.52 -13.24 -2.75
CA GLU A 10 26.62 -13.53 -3.69
C GLU A 10 27.94 -12.81 -3.32
N LYS A 11 27.94 -11.92 -2.32
CA LYS A 11 29.11 -11.18 -1.81
C LYS A 11 29.93 -10.49 -2.89
N CYS A 12 29.26 -9.96 -3.90
CA CYS A 12 29.92 -9.18 -4.93
C CYS A 12 30.49 -7.88 -4.37
N VAL A 13 31.55 -7.38 -4.98
CA VAL A 13 32.22 -6.15 -4.55
C VAL A 13 32.09 -5.06 -5.58
N VAL A 14 32.02 -3.81 -5.12
CA VAL A 14 32.14 -2.63 -5.98
C VAL A 14 33.60 -2.52 -6.41
N PRO A 15 33.92 -2.36 -7.70
CA PRO A 15 35.31 -2.20 -8.15
C PRO A 15 35.96 -0.95 -7.54
N GLU A 16 37.26 -1.03 -7.27
CA GLU A 16 38.04 0.09 -6.73
C GLU A 16 37.91 1.35 -7.61
N GLY A 17 37.68 2.49 -6.96
CA GLY A 17 37.52 3.78 -7.63
C GLY A 17 36.10 4.11 -8.08
N TYR A 18 35.12 3.21 -7.89
CA TYR A 18 33.71 3.44 -8.23
C TYR A 18 32.81 3.58 -6.99
N GLU A 19 33.38 3.58 -5.78
CA GLU A 19 32.63 3.67 -4.52
C GLU A 19 31.87 4.99 -4.38
N GLU A 20 32.50 6.10 -4.79
CA GLU A 20 31.84 7.42 -4.76
C GLU A 20 30.65 7.47 -5.71
N GLN A 21 30.81 6.95 -6.93
CA GLN A 21 29.74 6.89 -7.93
C GLN A 21 28.60 5.98 -7.44
N PHE A 22 28.91 4.84 -6.86
CA PHE A 22 27.94 3.92 -6.29
C PHE A 22 27.15 4.57 -5.14
N ASN A 23 27.82 5.29 -4.25
CA ASN A 23 27.19 5.98 -3.14
C ASN A 23 26.39 7.22 -3.57
N SER A 24 26.68 7.78 -4.74
CA SER A 24 25.95 8.93 -5.30
C SER A 24 24.71 8.55 -6.11
N LEU A 25 24.40 7.25 -6.23
CA LEU A 25 23.18 6.80 -6.91
C LEU A 25 21.93 7.40 -6.26
N PRO A 26 20.95 7.88 -7.05
CA PRO A 26 19.72 8.46 -6.54
C PRO A 26 18.97 7.49 -5.64
N SER A 27 18.67 7.88 -4.41
CA SER A 27 17.99 7.01 -3.44
C SER A 27 16.52 6.76 -3.74
N GLU A 28 15.94 7.60 -4.58
CA GLU A 28 14.53 7.54 -4.99
C GLU A 28 14.27 6.57 -6.16
N TYR A 29 15.34 6.06 -6.81
CA TYR A 29 15.22 5.12 -7.91
C TYR A 29 15.37 3.68 -7.40
N SER A 30 14.60 2.78 -8.01
CA SER A 30 14.85 1.34 -7.85
C SER A 30 16.10 0.93 -8.61
N HIS A 31 16.95 0.12 -7.98
CA HIS A 31 18.22 -0.28 -8.55
C HIS A 31 18.25 -1.77 -8.87
N LEU A 32 18.64 -2.08 -10.11
CA LEU A 32 18.97 -3.42 -10.54
C LEU A 32 20.50 -3.52 -10.71
N TYR A 33 21.09 -4.43 -9.94
CA TYR A 33 22.53 -4.65 -9.92
C TYR A 33 22.92 -5.80 -10.85
N MET A 34 23.89 -5.58 -11.71
CA MET A 34 24.48 -6.60 -12.57
C MET A 34 25.92 -6.84 -12.14
N ALA A 35 26.23 -8.08 -11.76
CA ALA A 35 27.57 -8.50 -11.38
C ALA A 35 28.11 -9.53 -12.39
N ILE A 36 29.41 -9.49 -12.64
CA ILE A 36 30.16 -10.44 -13.45
C ILE A 36 31.39 -10.84 -12.64
N GLU A 37 31.63 -12.14 -12.49
CA GLU A 37 32.77 -12.67 -11.75
C GLU A 37 32.92 -12.07 -10.33
N ASN A 38 31.81 -11.99 -9.60
CA ASN A 38 31.71 -11.42 -8.26
C ASN A 38 32.06 -9.91 -8.16
N ARG A 39 32.06 -9.20 -9.26
CA ARG A 39 32.28 -7.76 -9.31
C ARG A 39 31.06 -7.05 -9.89
N LEU A 40 30.68 -5.94 -9.29
CA LEU A 40 29.63 -5.08 -9.84
C LEU A 40 30.09 -4.55 -11.21
N ALA A 41 29.32 -4.86 -12.26
CA ALA A 41 29.60 -4.44 -13.62
C ALA A 41 28.73 -3.24 -14.04
N ALA A 42 27.47 -3.20 -13.60
CA ALA A 42 26.57 -2.10 -13.89
C ALA A 42 25.46 -1.99 -12.83
N VAL A 43 24.93 -0.78 -12.70
CA VAL A 43 23.69 -0.51 -11.98
C VAL A 43 22.69 0.12 -12.94
N ILE A 44 21.53 -0.49 -13.05
CA ILE A 44 20.43 0.05 -13.84
C ILE A 44 19.51 0.77 -12.85
N CYS A 45 19.42 2.09 -12.98
CA CYS A 45 18.49 2.90 -12.18
C CYS A 45 17.16 2.94 -12.91
N ILE A 46 16.12 2.50 -12.24
CA ILE A 46 14.74 2.50 -12.75
C ILE A 46 14.03 3.63 -12.02
N GLU A 47 13.64 4.64 -12.78
CA GLU A 47 12.79 5.71 -12.29
C GLU A 47 11.34 5.22 -12.36
N ASP A 48 10.74 5.00 -11.18
CA ASP A 48 9.30 4.80 -11.06
C ASP A 48 8.75 6.05 -10.35
N PRO A 49 8.23 7.01 -11.12
CA PRO A 49 7.83 8.29 -10.57
C PRO A 49 6.66 8.09 -9.62
N LEU A 50 6.85 8.57 -8.39
CA LEU A 50 5.76 8.65 -7.43
C LEU A 50 4.64 9.53 -8.02
N ARG A 51 3.40 9.06 -7.94
CA ARG A 51 2.24 9.82 -8.38
C ARG A 51 2.14 11.13 -7.61
N ASP A 52 1.93 12.22 -8.30
CA ASP A 52 1.89 13.58 -7.70
C ASP A 52 0.82 13.68 -6.61
N GLU A 53 -0.29 12.99 -6.77
CA GLU A 53 -1.41 13.00 -5.83
C GLU A 53 -1.21 12.09 -4.60
N ALA A 54 -0.21 11.20 -4.56
CA ALA A 54 -0.08 10.18 -3.53
C ALA A 54 -0.08 10.74 -2.09
N ALA A 55 0.72 11.78 -1.84
CA ALA A 55 0.78 12.42 -0.53
C ALA A 55 -0.54 13.09 -0.13
N ALA A 56 -1.21 13.74 -1.08
CA ALA A 56 -2.50 14.39 -0.84
C ALA A 56 -3.61 13.37 -0.56
N VAL A 57 -3.59 12.23 -1.26
CA VAL A 57 -4.51 11.10 -1.03
C VAL A 57 -4.32 10.51 0.36
N VAL A 58 -3.08 10.22 0.78
CA VAL A 58 -2.78 9.70 2.12
C VAL A 58 -3.29 10.65 3.21
N ASN A 59 -3.02 11.95 3.08
CA ASN A 59 -3.53 12.95 4.04
C ASN A 59 -5.07 13.01 4.06
N SER A 60 -5.71 12.93 2.90
CA SER A 60 -7.17 12.92 2.79
C SER A 60 -7.81 11.68 3.41
N LEU A 61 -7.18 10.50 3.27
CA LEU A 61 -7.62 9.26 3.93
C LEU A 61 -7.54 9.37 5.44
N LYS A 62 -6.46 9.93 5.98
CA LYS A 62 -6.32 10.20 7.43
C LYS A 62 -7.42 11.16 7.91
N THR A 63 -7.69 12.22 7.16
CA THR A 63 -8.78 13.16 7.45
C THR A 63 -10.16 12.48 7.40
N ALA A 64 -10.35 11.53 6.49
CA ALA A 64 -11.57 10.73 6.39
C ALA A 64 -11.72 9.64 7.47
N GLY A 65 -10.75 9.54 8.41
CA GLY A 65 -10.82 8.67 9.58
C GLY A 65 -10.03 7.37 9.47
N ILE A 66 -9.13 7.22 8.50
CA ILE A 66 -8.13 6.15 8.51
C ILE A 66 -7.10 6.49 9.59
N LYS A 67 -6.93 5.60 10.56
CA LYS A 67 -6.09 5.84 11.74
C LYS A 67 -4.59 5.67 11.45
N LYS A 68 -4.26 4.75 10.56
CA LYS A 68 -2.88 4.39 10.24
C LYS A 68 -2.77 3.99 8.78
N VAL A 69 -1.79 4.53 8.08
CA VAL A 69 -1.46 4.17 6.71
C VAL A 69 -0.08 3.52 6.70
N VAL A 70 -0.01 2.31 6.19
CA VAL A 70 1.20 1.49 6.13
C VAL A 70 1.57 1.22 4.67
N MET A 71 2.83 1.39 4.32
CA MET A 71 3.36 1.04 3.01
C MET A 71 4.16 -0.27 3.10
N MET A 72 3.89 -1.21 2.19
CA MET A 72 4.67 -2.45 2.05
C MET A 72 5.21 -2.52 0.62
N THR A 73 6.51 -2.64 0.48
CA THR A 73 7.18 -2.68 -0.83
C THR A 73 8.27 -3.75 -0.87
N GLY A 74 8.53 -4.30 -2.05
CA GLY A 74 9.68 -5.15 -2.32
C GLY A 74 10.98 -4.38 -2.57
N ASP A 75 10.93 -3.04 -2.59
CA ASP A 75 12.10 -2.19 -2.78
C ASP A 75 13.04 -2.23 -1.58
N SER A 76 14.28 -1.78 -1.81
CA SER A 76 15.29 -1.64 -0.76
C SER A 76 14.87 -0.66 0.33
N GLU A 77 15.39 -0.84 1.53
CA GLU A 77 15.16 0.05 2.69
C GLU A 77 15.39 1.53 2.34
N ARG A 78 16.46 1.80 1.57
CA ARG A 78 16.80 3.16 1.16
C ARG A 78 15.71 3.80 0.30
N THR A 79 15.18 3.08 -0.67
CA THR A 79 14.10 3.54 -1.57
C THR A 79 12.78 3.65 -0.81
N ALA A 80 12.44 2.64 -0.02
CA ALA A 80 11.22 2.61 0.76
C ALA A 80 11.14 3.78 1.76
N SER A 81 12.23 4.05 2.47
CA SER A 81 12.32 5.17 3.41
C SER A 81 12.11 6.53 2.74
N ALA A 82 12.74 6.75 1.57
CA ALA A 82 12.61 7.98 0.82
C ALA A 82 11.17 8.20 0.32
N ILE A 83 10.53 7.16 -0.21
CA ILE A 83 9.14 7.21 -0.68
C ILE A 83 8.18 7.41 0.50
N ALA A 84 8.35 6.68 1.59
CA ALA A 84 7.51 6.79 2.78
C ALA A 84 7.49 8.21 3.36
N ALA A 85 8.66 8.85 3.42
CA ALA A 85 8.80 10.23 3.87
C ALA A 85 8.08 11.22 2.93
N ARG A 86 8.15 11.02 1.61
CA ARG A 86 7.48 11.87 0.61
C ARG A 86 5.97 11.71 0.63
N VAL A 87 5.47 10.48 0.78
CA VAL A 87 4.03 10.16 0.79
C VAL A 87 3.39 10.50 2.13
N GLY A 88 4.15 10.47 3.21
CA GLY A 88 3.66 10.77 4.56
C GLY A 88 2.86 9.62 5.17
N VAL A 89 3.24 8.37 4.90
CA VAL A 89 2.69 7.19 5.58
C VAL A 89 3.16 7.14 7.04
N ASP A 90 2.46 6.40 7.90
CA ASP A 90 2.78 6.32 9.33
C ASP A 90 3.83 5.26 9.61
N GLU A 91 3.92 4.25 8.75
CA GLU A 91 4.84 3.13 8.87
C GLU A 91 5.13 2.55 7.49
N TYR A 92 6.29 1.95 7.32
CA TYR A 92 6.62 1.24 6.09
C TYR A 92 7.43 -0.02 6.37
N TYR A 93 7.35 -0.96 5.44
CA TYR A 93 8.14 -2.19 5.41
C TYR A 93 8.76 -2.33 4.02
N SER A 94 10.09 -2.48 3.99
CA SER A 94 10.90 -2.70 2.80
C SER A 94 11.16 -4.19 2.59
N GLU A 95 11.59 -4.56 1.39
CA GLU A 95 12.02 -5.93 1.04
C GLU A 95 10.98 -7.02 1.37
N VAL A 96 9.69 -6.64 1.37
CA VAL A 96 8.58 -7.54 1.69
C VAL A 96 8.27 -8.42 0.48
N LEU A 97 8.30 -9.72 0.68
CA LEU A 97 7.88 -10.69 -0.34
C LEU A 97 6.35 -10.69 -0.48
N PRO A 98 5.81 -11.03 -1.67
CA PRO A 98 4.37 -11.08 -1.89
C PRO A 98 3.62 -11.97 -0.88
N GLU A 99 4.19 -13.11 -0.51
CA GLU A 99 3.67 -14.04 0.49
C GLU A 99 3.62 -13.48 1.91
N ASP A 100 4.57 -12.60 2.27
CA ASP A 100 4.62 -12.00 3.60
C ASP A 100 3.57 -10.91 3.79
N LYS A 101 3.15 -10.24 2.72
CA LYS A 101 2.12 -9.20 2.79
C LYS A 101 0.81 -9.70 3.39
N ALA A 102 0.40 -10.92 3.07
CA ALA A 102 -0.79 -11.55 3.65
C ALA A 102 -0.63 -11.75 5.17
N SER A 103 0.53 -12.20 5.61
CA SER A 103 0.85 -12.40 7.03
C SER A 103 0.79 -11.09 7.82
N PHE A 104 1.25 -9.97 7.25
CA PHE A 104 1.11 -8.63 7.86
C PHE A 104 -0.35 -8.24 8.04
N VAL A 105 -1.19 -8.49 7.03
CA VAL A 105 -2.63 -8.22 7.09
C VAL A 105 -3.29 -9.06 8.18
N GLU A 106 -3.03 -10.36 8.22
CA GLU A 106 -3.59 -11.28 9.22
C GLU A 106 -3.18 -10.89 10.65
N LYS A 107 -1.92 -10.52 10.85
CA LYS A 107 -1.42 -10.03 12.14
C LYS A 107 -2.15 -8.79 12.60
N ALA A 108 -2.31 -7.78 11.73
CA ALA A 108 -3.03 -6.56 12.06
C ALA A 108 -4.51 -6.86 12.42
N LYS A 109 -5.16 -7.79 11.74
CA LYS A 109 -6.53 -8.26 12.06
C LYS A 109 -6.58 -8.97 13.41
N ALA A 110 -5.59 -9.82 13.72
CA ALA A 110 -5.50 -10.50 15.01
C ALA A 110 -5.31 -9.51 16.19
N GLU A 111 -4.68 -8.36 15.94
CA GLU A 111 -4.57 -7.25 16.89
C GLU A 111 -5.87 -6.43 17.03
N GLY A 112 -6.93 -6.80 16.32
CA GLY A 112 -8.25 -6.16 16.39
C GLY A 112 -8.43 -4.96 15.43
N HIS A 113 -7.53 -4.76 14.49
CA HIS A 113 -7.66 -3.72 13.48
C HIS A 113 -8.58 -4.15 12.34
N LYS A 114 -9.29 -3.19 11.75
CA LYS A 114 -9.95 -3.35 10.46
C LYS A 114 -8.99 -2.92 9.36
N VAL A 115 -8.70 -3.83 8.45
CA VAL A 115 -7.65 -3.65 7.44
C VAL A 115 -8.26 -3.47 6.05
N ILE A 116 -7.87 -2.38 5.39
CA ILE A 116 -8.08 -2.16 3.96
C ILE A 116 -6.74 -2.41 3.28
N MET A 117 -6.67 -3.39 2.40
CA MET A 117 -5.50 -3.64 1.56
C MET A 117 -5.72 -3.02 0.18
N ILE A 118 -4.71 -2.33 -0.31
CA ILE A 118 -4.71 -1.71 -1.65
C ILE A 118 -3.50 -2.25 -2.40
N GLY A 119 -3.71 -2.76 -3.61
CA GLY A 119 -2.65 -3.35 -4.42
C GLY A 119 -2.98 -3.41 -5.90
N ASP A 120 -2.06 -3.92 -6.71
CA ASP A 120 -2.22 -4.07 -8.17
C ASP A 120 -3.10 -5.28 -8.59
N GLY A 121 -3.42 -6.14 -7.66
CA GLY A 121 -4.28 -7.32 -7.83
C GLY A 121 -3.55 -8.58 -8.27
N ILE A 122 -2.38 -8.52 -8.88
CA ILE A 122 -1.65 -9.69 -9.38
C ILE A 122 -0.75 -10.27 -8.28
N ASN A 123 0.20 -9.47 -7.82
CA ASN A 123 1.17 -9.89 -6.81
C ASN A 123 0.61 -9.81 -5.38
N ASP A 124 -0.40 -8.98 -5.18
CA ASP A 124 -1.01 -8.70 -3.88
C ASP A 124 -2.27 -9.54 -3.59
N SER A 125 -2.63 -10.49 -4.48
CA SER A 125 -3.83 -11.32 -4.37
C SER A 125 -4.03 -11.98 -3.01
N PRO A 126 -3.03 -12.61 -2.39
CA PRO A 126 -3.20 -13.20 -1.06
C PRO A 126 -3.50 -12.17 0.02
N ALA A 127 -2.83 -11.00 -0.03
CA ALA A 127 -3.03 -9.92 0.94
C ALA A 127 -4.39 -9.23 0.76
N LEU A 128 -4.83 -9.02 -0.49
CA LEU A 128 -6.16 -8.48 -0.80
C LEU A 128 -7.26 -9.37 -0.25
N SER A 129 -7.15 -10.70 -0.46
CA SER A 129 -8.12 -11.69 0.06
C SER A 129 -8.09 -11.82 1.58
N ALA A 130 -6.95 -11.62 2.23
CA ALA A 130 -6.81 -11.70 3.69
C ALA A 130 -7.40 -10.47 4.40
N ALA A 131 -7.50 -9.33 3.76
CA ALA A 131 -7.99 -8.07 4.32
C ALA A 131 -9.50 -8.12 4.68
N ASP A 132 -9.99 -7.14 5.45
CA ASP A 132 -11.43 -6.94 5.62
C ASP A 132 -12.05 -6.31 4.37
N ILE A 133 -11.26 -5.54 3.62
CA ILE A 133 -11.61 -4.99 2.31
C ILE A 133 -10.34 -4.98 1.46
N GLY A 134 -10.39 -5.67 0.32
CA GLY A 134 -9.38 -5.64 -0.73
C GLY A 134 -9.76 -4.64 -1.83
N ILE A 135 -8.88 -3.70 -2.14
CA ILE A 135 -9.06 -2.73 -3.23
C ILE A 135 -7.96 -2.95 -4.26
N ALA A 136 -8.33 -3.34 -5.48
CA ALA A 136 -7.38 -3.45 -6.58
C ALA A 136 -7.34 -2.17 -7.41
N ILE A 137 -6.13 -1.70 -7.70
CA ILE A 137 -5.88 -0.60 -8.63
C ILE A 137 -5.46 -1.24 -9.96
N SER A 138 -6.31 -1.16 -10.98
CA SER A 138 -6.05 -1.85 -12.22
C SER A 138 -6.70 -1.16 -13.42
N ASP A 139 -5.96 -1.09 -14.52
CA ASP A 139 -6.46 -0.61 -15.83
C ASP A 139 -7.24 -1.67 -16.60
N GLY A 140 -7.96 -2.57 -15.91
CA GLY A 140 -8.87 -3.53 -16.54
C GLY A 140 -8.44 -4.99 -16.48
N ALA A 141 -7.48 -5.34 -15.63
CA ALA A 141 -7.11 -6.75 -15.44
C ALA A 141 -8.29 -7.53 -14.85
N GLU A 142 -8.78 -8.52 -15.60
CA GLU A 142 -9.91 -9.35 -15.23
C GLU A 142 -9.67 -10.09 -13.91
N ILE A 143 -8.43 -10.48 -13.64
CA ILE A 143 -7.98 -11.15 -12.41
C ILE A 143 -8.17 -10.27 -11.17
N ALA A 144 -7.93 -8.97 -11.27
CA ALA A 144 -8.11 -8.05 -10.15
C ALA A 144 -9.58 -7.96 -9.69
N ARG A 145 -10.53 -8.12 -10.62
CA ARG A 145 -11.97 -8.09 -10.34
C ARG A 145 -12.48 -9.34 -9.63
N GLU A 146 -11.80 -10.47 -9.78
CA GLU A 146 -12.19 -11.73 -9.13
C GLU A 146 -11.71 -11.81 -7.68
N ILE A 147 -10.67 -11.07 -7.32
CA ILE A 147 -9.96 -11.20 -6.05
C ILE A 147 -10.26 -10.06 -5.09
N ALA A 148 -10.49 -8.85 -5.60
CA ALA A 148 -10.73 -7.66 -4.79
C ALA A 148 -12.22 -7.39 -4.60
N ASP A 149 -12.60 -6.89 -3.42
CA ASP A 149 -13.97 -6.44 -3.12
C ASP A 149 -14.33 -5.19 -3.94
N VAL A 150 -13.34 -4.36 -4.24
CA VAL A 150 -13.48 -3.12 -5.01
C VAL A 150 -12.35 -3.02 -6.02
N THR A 151 -12.67 -2.59 -7.23
CA THR A 151 -11.66 -2.24 -8.26
C THR A 151 -11.80 -0.76 -8.60
N ILE A 152 -10.69 -0.05 -8.64
CA ILE A 152 -10.62 1.35 -9.05
C ILE A 152 -9.68 1.51 -10.25
N GLY A 153 -9.89 2.57 -11.04
CA GLY A 153 -9.00 2.92 -12.14
C GLY A 153 -7.60 3.32 -11.67
N ALA A 154 -6.58 2.95 -12.44
CA ALA A 154 -5.21 3.28 -12.08
C ALA A 154 -4.86 4.77 -12.30
N ASP A 155 -5.71 5.51 -12.99
CA ASP A 155 -5.48 6.91 -13.35
C ASP A 155 -5.86 7.91 -12.25
N ASN A 156 -6.60 7.49 -11.20
CA ASN A 156 -7.11 8.41 -10.18
C ASN A 156 -7.18 7.80 -8.78
N LEU A 157 -6.16 8.01 -7.96
CA LEU A 157 -6.12 7.54 -6.57
C LEU A 157 -7.17 8.21 -5.65
N TYR A 158 -7.71 9.37 -6.03
CA TYR A 158 -8.77 10.02 -5.23
C TYR A 158 -10.07 9.23 -5.17
N GLU A 159 -10.25 8.23 -6.02
CA GLU A 159 -11.40 7.33 -5.94
C GLU A 159 -11.45 6.58 -4.60
N ILE A 160 -10.29 6.24 -4.01
CA ILE A 160 -10.19 5.61 -2.68
C ILE A 160 -10.73 6.56 -1.60
N VAL A 161 -10.37 7.84 -1.68
CA VAL A 161 -10.86 8.88 -0.75
C VAL A 161 -12.37 9.04 -0.90
N THR A 162 -12.86 9.09 -2.13
CA THR A 162 -14.29 9.22 -2.45
C THR A 162 -15.07 8.03 -1.87
N LEU A 163 -14.59 6.81 -2.07
CA LEU A 163 -15.17 5.60 -1.50
C LEU A 163 -15.28 5.69 0.03
N LYS A 164 -14.20 6.11 0.70
CA LYS A 164 -14.19 6.26 2.16
C LYS A 164 -15.16 7.34 2.66
N VAL A 165 -15.22 8.48 2.00
CA VAL A 165 -16.15 9.57 2.35
C VAL A 165 -17.61 9.14 2.16
N LEU A 166 -17.92 8.48 1.03
CA LEU A 166 -19.27 7.95 0.77
C LEU A 166 -19.68 6.90 1.81
N SER A 167 -18.77 5.98 2.16
CA SER A 167 -19.01 4.97 3.21
C SER A 167 -19.32 5.62 4.56
N ASN A 168 -18.59 6.66 4.94
CA ASN A 168 -18.84 7.40 6.17
C ASN A 168 -20.21 8.09 6.15
N ALA A 169 -20.59 8.70 5.01
CA ALA A 169 -21.87 9.36 4.85
C ALA A 169 -23.03 8.35 4.91
N LEU A 170 -22.89 7.20 4.26
CA LEU A 170 -23.85 6.10 4.29
C LEU A 170 -24.08 5.60 5.72
N MET A 171 -22.99 5.33 6.46
CA MET A 171 -23.09 4.87 7.85
C MET A 171 -23.79 5.88 8.75
N LYS A 172 -23.51 7.19 8.60
CA LYS A 172 -24.23 8.25 9.32
C LYS A 172 -25.73 8.23 9.01
N ARG A 173 -26.12 8.01 7.77
CA ARG A 173 -27.51 7.94 7.34
C ARG A 173 -28.20 6.70 7.91
N ILE A 174 -27.56 5.54 7.89
CA ILE A 174 -28.08 4.30 8.49
C ILE A 174 -28.33 4.51 9.98
N HIS A 175 -27.36 5.02 10.73
CA HIS A 175 -27.52 5.28 12.17
C HIS A 175 -28.68 6.25 12.45
N LYS A 176 -28.79 7.32 11.67
CA LYS A 176 -29.90 8.29 11.83
C LYS A 176 -31.25 7.62 11.59
N ASN A 177 -31.37 6.81 10.54
CA ASN A 177 -32.62 6.11 10.24
C ASN A 177 -32.97 5.09 11.33
N CYS A 178 -31.99 4.30 11.82
CA CYS A 178 -32.21 3.35 12.90
C CYS A 178 -32.71 4.05 14.19
N LEU A 179 -32.14 5.22 14.53
CA LEU A 179 -32.57 6.00 15.71
C LEU A 179 -33.99 6.53 15.56
N LEU A 180 -34.40 6.97 14.35
CA LEU A 180 -35.76 7.43 14.09
C LEU A 180 -36.76 6.27 14.23
N TYR A 181 -36.45 5.08 13.70
CA TYR A 181 -37.35 3.93 13.83
C TYR A 181 -37.52 3.45 15.29
N THR A 182 -36.46 3.53 16.11
CA THR A 182 -36.55 3.14 17.53
C THR A 182 -37.31 4.17 18.37
N SER A 183 -37.31 5.47 18.01
CA SER A 183 -38.10 6.49 18.70
C SER A 183 -39.59 6.43 18.31
N ASP A 184 -39.89 6.19 17.04
CA ASP A 184 -41.29 6.07 16.54
C ASP A 184 -41.98 4.84 17.13
N ALA A 185 -41.27 3.71 17.23
CA ALA A 185 -41.80 2.51 17.87
C ALA A 185 -42.04 2.67 19.38
N ALA A 186 -41.33 3.57 20.05
CA ALA A 186 -41.52 3.87 21.47
C ALA A 186 -42.75 4.79 21.70
N ASP A 187 -43.05 5.69 20.76
CA ASP A 187 -44.24 6.54 20.84
C ASP A 187 -45.53 5.78 20.52
N ASP A 188 -45.50 4.79 19.62
CA ASP A 188 -46.62 3.91 19.31
C ASP A 188 -46.99 2.97 20.49
N MET A 189 -46.07 2.69 21.41
CA MET A 189 -46.34 1.88 22.60
C MET A 189 -46.96 2.67 23.79
N GLN A 190 -47.06 3.98 23.70
CA GLN A 190 -47.71 4.84 24.72
C GLN A 190 -49.22 5.10 24.48
N CYS A 191 -49.76 4.57 23.41
CA CYS A 191 -51.19 4.72 23.06
C CYS A 191 -52.05 3.48 23.33
N VAL A 192 -51.77 2.70 24.41
CA VAL A 192 -52.65 1.64 24.88
C VAL A 192 -52.88 1.81 26.37
#